data_754bdc50fa74ee9e2347f35d60aa2d0b
#
_entry.id   754bdc50fa74ee9e2347f35d60aa2d0b
#
_cell.length_a   1.000
_cell.length_b   1.000
_cell.length_c   1.000
_cell.angle_alpha   90.00
_cell.angle_beta   90.00
_cell.angle_gamma   90.00
#
_symmetry.space_group_name_H-M   'P 1'
#
loop_
_entity.id
_entity.type
_entity.pdbx_description
1 polymer ?
#
loop_
_entity_poly.entity_id
_entity_poly.type
_entity_poly.pdbx_seq_one_letter_code
_entity_poly.pdbx_strand_id
1 'polypeptide(L)'
;MYTEEVDTIAKEYVSQIPISVLLIDDEFLIGEAMRIKLSTEHDISFHYCKEPDKALEKAYTAQPTVIMLDLVMPGVNGLTMVKFFKNSEDFRSIPLIVLSAREEPELKRKAVALGANDYMIKLPDKTELVARIRCHSERYIFKRQRDELITKLNARGSQEHFNMSDAEVTNQPAPASDGGDLFSPYLD
;
A
#
# COMPACT_ATOMS: atom_id res chain seq x y z
N MET A 1 -21.00 -18.28 -21.28
CA MET A 1 -21.47 -18.61 -19.93
C MET A 1 -20.39 -18.45 -18.89
N TYR A 2 -19.15 -18.97 -19.03
CA TYR A 2 -18.05 -18.79 -18.06
C TYR A 2 -17.51 -17.34 -17.97
N THR A 3 -17.56 -16.57 -19.04
CA THR A 3 -17.01 -15.19 -19.07
C THR A 3 -17.90 -14.19 -18.34
N GLU A 4 -19.21 -14.32 -18.41
CA GLU A 4 -20.15 -13.39 -17.73
C GLU A 4 -20.20 -13.62 -16.21
N GLU A 5 -20.06 -14.85 -15.75
CA GLU A 5 -19.96 -15.16 -14.32
C GLU A 5 -18.64 -14.63 -13.72
N VAL A 6 -17.52 -14.81 -14.42
CA VAL A 6 -16.21 -14.29 -13.99
C VAL A 6 -16.21 -12.76 -13.96
N ASP A 7 -16.79 -12.11 -14.97
CA ASP A 7 -16.93 -10.65 -15.00
C ASP A 7 -17.85 -10.12 -13.90
N THR A 8 -18.90 -10.87 -13.54
CA THR A 8 -19.80 -10.50 -12.45
C THR A 8 -19.12 -10.66 -11.09
N ILE A 9 -18.44 -11.78 -10.86
CA ILE A 9 -17.65 -12.02 -9.64
C ILE A 9 -16.53 -11.01 -9.51
N ALA A 10 -15.82 -10.71 -10.60
CA ALA A 10 -14.76 -9.70 -10.58
C ALA A 10 -15.31 -8.30 -10.26
N LYS A 11 -16.44 -7.91 -10.82
CA LYS A 11 -17.12 -6.65 -10.51
C LYS A 11 -17.62 -6.59 -9.07
N GLU A 12 -18.19 -7.66 -8.56
CA GLU A 12 -18.63 -7.76 -7.16
C GLU A 12 -17.46 -7.70 -6.18
N TYR A 13 -16.35 -8.34 -6.51
CA TYR A 13 -15.13 -8.31 -5.69
C TYR A 13 -14.45 -6.93 -5.71
N VAL A 14 -14.38 -6.28 -6.86
CA VAL A 14 -13.82 -4.92 -7.02
C VAL A 14 -14.68 -3.86 -6.32
N SER A 15 -16.02 -4.04 -6.32
CA SER A 15 -16.94 -3.11 -5.65
C SER A 15 -16.87 -3.16 -4.10
N GLN A 16 -16.20 -4.15 -3.52
CA GLN A 16 -16.06 -4.32 -2.07
C GLN A 16 -14.74 -3.78 -1.49
N ILE A 17 -13.83 -3.28 -2.33
CA ILE A 17 -12.55 -2.77 -1.85
C ILE A 17 -12.76 -1.35 -1.28
N PRO A 18 -12.61 -1.13 0.02
CA PRO A 18 -12.79 0.19 0.60
C PRO A 18 -11.68 1.13 0.11
N ILE A 19 -12.06 2.18 -0.58
CA ILE A 19 -11.18 3.24 -1.05
C ILE A 19 -11.14 4.36 -0.01
N SER A 20 -9.95 4.77 0.40
CA SER A 20 -9.73 5.91 1.28
C SER A 20 -8.94 6.99 0.53
N VAL A 21 -9.55 8.16 0.36
CA VAL A 21 -8.97 9.31 -0.33
C VAL A 21 -8.58 10.36 0.70
N LEU A 22 -7.32 10.80 0.68
CA LEU A 22 -6.87 11.97 1.44
C LEU A 22 -6.60 13.13 0.48
N LEU A 23 -7.38 14.20 0.59
CA LEU A 23 -7.11 15.47 -0.07
C LEU A 23 -6.35 16.42 0.87
N ILE A 24 -5.24 16.97 0.38
CA ILE A 24 -4.44 18.00 1.05
C ILE A 24 -4.50 19.26 0.17
N ASP A 25 -5.22 20.27 0.63
CA ASP A 25 -5.49 21.51 -0.11
C ASP A 25 -5.94 22.58 0.89
N ASP A 26 -5.34 23.76 0.90
CA ASP A 26 -5.69 24.83 1.84
C ASP A 26 -7.00 25.55 1.49
N GLU A 27 -7.51 25.39 0.28
CA GLU A 27 -8.74 25.99 -0.19
C GLU A 27 -9.98 25.20 0.28
N PHE A 28 -10.68 25.72 1.28
CA PHE A 28 -11.89 25.07 1.82
C PHE A 28 -12.94 24.74 0.76
N LEU A 29 -13.13 25.63 -0.24
CA LEU A 29 -14.11 25.42 -1.32
C LEU A 29 -13.76 24.23 -2.20
N ILE A 30 -12.47 23.96 -2.43
CA ILE A 30 -12.00 22.76 -3.14
C ILE A 30 -12.33 21.50 -2.35
N GLY A 31 -12.04 21.51 -1.04
CA GLY A 31 -12.36 20.39 -0.16
C GLY A 31 -13.84 20.04 -0.18
N GLU A 32 -14.72 21.04 -0.07
CA GLU A 32 -16.18 20.82 -0.08
C GLU A 32 -16.69 20.40 -1.46
N ALA A 33 -16.19 20.98 -2.54
CA ALA A 33 -16.57 20.57 -3.89
C ALA A 33 -16.19 19.10 -4.17
N MET A 34 -15.01 18.66 -3.72
CA MET A 34 -14.58 17.26 -3.85
C MET A 34 -15.46 16.33 -2.97
N ARG A 35 -15.78 16.75 -1.75
CA ARG A 35 -16.71 16.02 -0.86
C ARG A 35 -18.06 15.80 -1.52
N ILE A 36 -18.64 16.85 -2.11
CA ILE A 36 -19.93 16.75 -2.81
C ILE A 36 -19.84 15.80 -4.01
N LYS A 37 -18.77 15.92 -4.82
CA LYS A 37 -18.58 15.03 -5.98
C LYS A 37 -18.46 13.54 -5.60
N LEU A 38 -17.87 13.24 -4.44
CA LEU A 38 -17.64 11.88 -3.97
C LEU A 38 -18.76 11.35 -3.05
N SER A 39 -19.72 12.19 -2.64
CA SER A 39 -20.76 11.83 -1.65
C SER A 39 -21.69 10.69 -2.07
N THR A 40 -21.80 10.41 -3.36
CA THR A 40 -22.65 9.32 -3.90
C THR A 40 -21.87 8.02 -4.13
N GLU A 41 -20.57 8.03 -3.92
CA GLU A 41 -19.69 6.85 -4.05
C GLU A 41 -19.55 6.19 -2.67
N HIS A 42 -20.42 5.21 -2.39
CA HIS A 42 -20.53 4.61 -1.04
C HIS A 42 -19.30 3.79 -0.62
N ASP A 43 -18.49 3.38 -1.56
CA ASP A 43 -17.23 2.65 -1.37
C ASP A 43 -16.00 3.54 -1.21
N ILE A 44 -16.18 4.88 -1.29
CA ILE A 44 -15.11 5.88 -1.15
C ILE A 44 -15.28 6.67 0.15
N SER A 45 -14.33 6.49 1.06
CA SER A 45 -14.17 7.34 2.25
C SER A 45 -13.31 8.55 1.90
N PHE A 46 -13.84 9.76 2.11
CA PHE A 46 -13.15 11.00 1.78
C PHE A 46 -12.68 11.73 3.04
N HIS A 47 -11.39 12.02 3.10
CA HIS A 47 -10.73 12.76 4.17
C HIS A 47 -10.12 14.03 3.60
N TYR A 48 -10.34 15.14 4.28
CA TYR A 48 -9.82 16.44 3.88
C TYR A 48 -8.86 16.99 4.93
N CYS A 49 -7.72 17.47 4.48
CA CYS A 49 -6.71 18.14 5.27
C CYS A 49 -6.48 19.54 4.72
N LYS A 50 -6.97 20.54 5.43
CA LYS A 50 -6.81 21.95 5.07
C LYS A 50 -5.43 22.51 5.45
N GLU A 51 -4.82 21.95 6.49
CA GLU A 51 -3.56 22.42 7.07
C GLU A 51 -2.42 21.48 6.64
N PRO A 52 -1.54 21.92 5.72
CA PRO A 52 -0.48 21.05 5.19
C PRO A 52 0.49 20.50 6.23
N ASP A 53 0.71 21.21 7.34
CA ASP A 53 1.53 20.79 8.47
C ASP A 53 0.93 19.58 9.21
N LYS A 54 -0.40 19.39 9.16
CA LYS A 54 -1.11 18.25 9.71
C LYS A 54 -1.29 17.07 8.71
N ALA A 55 -0.76 17.21 7.50
CA ALA A 55 -0.96 16.22 6.45
C ALA A 55 -0.50 14.81 6.82
N LEU A 56 0.61 14.71 7.55
CA LEU A 56 1.13 13.42 8.02
C LEU A 56 0.22 12.76 9.06
N GLU A 57 -0.14 13.49 10.08
CA GLU A 57 -1.06 13.00 11.11
C GLU A 57 -2.37 12.51 10.48
N LYS A 58 -2.87 13.29 9.53
CA LYS A 58 -4.08 12.94 8.80
C LYS A 58 -3.89 11.71 7.93
N ALA A 59 -2.74 11.54 7.29
CA ALA A 59 -2.43 10.35 6.49
C ALA A 59 -2.34 9.09 7.35
N TYR A 60 -1.71 9.17 8.53
CA TYR A 60 -1.70 8.05 9.47
C TYR A 60 -3.10 7.66 9.94
N THR A 61 -3.95 8.65 10.23
CA THR A 61 -5.32 8.39 10.72
C THR A 61 -6.24 7.88 9.60
N ALA A 62 -6.15 8.46 8.41
CA ALA A 62 -7.02 8.13 7.29
C ALA A 62 -6.63 6.84 6.56
N GLN A 63 -5.39 6.37 6.71
CA GLN A 63 -4.84 5.20 5.99
C GLN A 63 -5.21 5.22 4.50
N PRO A 64 -4.83 6.28 3.75
CA PRO A 64 -5.33 6.50 2.41
C PRO A 64 -4.84 5.44 1.43
N THR A 65 -5.69 5.08 0.47
CA THR A 65 -5.33 4.28 -0.70
C THR A 65 -4.88 5.14 -1.88
N VAL A 66 -5.17 6.44 -1.81
CA VAL A 66 -4.69 7.48 -2.73
C VAL A 66 -4.60 8.82 -2.01
N ILE A 67 -3.54 9.58 -2.26
CA ILE A 67 -3.37 10.95 -1.79
C ILE A 67 -3.56 11.90 -2.96
N MET A 68 -4.38 12.94 -2.77
CA MET A 68 -4.53 14.07 -3.69
C MET A 68 -3.90 15.30 -3.04
N LEU A 69 -2.99 15.97 -3.72
CA LEU A 69 -2.17 17.04 -3.16
C LEU A 69 -2.17 18.27 -4.05
N ASP A 70 -2.57 19.40 -3.50
CA ASP A 70 -2.33 20.70 -4.15
C ASP A 70 -0.84 21.06 -4.16
N LEU A 71 -0.38 21.61 -5.27
CA LEU A 71 0.99 22.08 -5.39
C LEU A 71 1.20 23.52 -4.92
N VAL A 72 0.14 24.33 -4.88
CA VAL A 72 0.23 25.77 -4.62
C VAL A 72 -0.55 26.11 -3.36
N MET A 73 0.13 26.02 -2.22
CA MET A 73 -0.42 26.37 -0.92
C MET A 73 0.41 27.47 -0.26
N PRO A 74 -0.19 28.44 0.47
CA PRO A 74 0.53 29.47 1.18
C PRO A 74 1.54 28.89 2.18
N GLY A 75 2.79 29.34 2.08
CA GLY A 75 3.85 28.95 3.01
C GLY A 75 4.39 27.52 2.86
N VAL A 76 3.80 26.71 1.96
CA VAL A 76 4.22 25.32 1.74
C VAL A 76 4.47 25.06 0.25
N ASN A 77 5.62 24.49 -0.05
CA ASN A 77 5.94 24.05 -1.40
C ASN A 77 5.40 22.62 -1.62
N GLY A 78 4.35 22.48 -2.42
CA GLY A 78 3.72 21.20 -2.73
C GLY A 78 4.67 20.19 -3.36
N LEU A 79 5.64 20.60 -4.20
CA LEU A 79 6.67 19.70 -4.73
C LEU A 79 7.56 19.13 -3.63
N THR A 80 7.84 19.88 -2.57
CA THR A 80 8.56 19.38 -1.40
C THR A 80 7.73 18.32 -0.67
N MET A 81 6.42 18.51 -0.58
CA MET A 81 5.51 17.50 0.00
C MET A 81 5.44 16.23 -0.85
N VAL A 82 5.41 16.35 -2.19
CA VAL A 82 5.50 15.18 -3.10
C VAL A 82 6.77 14.38 -2.76
N LYS A 83 7.93 15.05 -2.73
CA LYS A 83 9.21 14.43 -2.41
C LYS A 83 9.19 13.78 -1.02
N PHE A 84 8.59 14.45 -0.04
CA PHE A 84 8.47 13.94 1.31
C PHE A 84 7.67 12.64 1.36
N PHE A 85 6.43 12.61 0.83
CA PHE A 85 5.60 11.41 0.79
C PHE A 85 6.25 10.26 0.03
N LYS A 86 6.95 10.55 -1.07
CA LYS A 86 7.60 9.53 -1.92
C LYS A 86 8.91 8.98 -1.36
N ASN A 87 9.54 9.69 -0.42
CA ASN A 87 10.72 9.19 0.28
C ASN A 87 10.40 8.54 1.64
N SER A 88 9.18 8.70 2.15
CA SER A 88 8.75 8.08 3.39
C SER A 88 8.50 6.58 3.20
N GLU A 89 9.00 5.73 4.09
CA GLU A 89 8.76 4.28 4.05
C GLU A 89 7.27 3.94 4.16
N ASP A 90 6.53 4.67 4.98
CA ASP A 90 5.12 4.42 5.24
C ASP A 90 4.22 4.83 4.07
N PHE A 91 4.59 5.88 3.32
CA PHE A 91 3.72 6.49 2.32
C PHE A 91 4.20 6.36 0.88
N ARG A 92 5.46 6.00 0.63
CA ARG A 92 6.04 5.96 -0.73
C ARG A 92 5.29 5.08 -1.72
N SER A 93 4.66 4.01 -1.22
CA SER A 93 3.88 3.08 -2.04
C SER A 93 2.47 3.57 -2.37
N ILE A 94 1.94 4.52 -1.59
CA ILE A 94 0.61 5.09 -1.80
C ILE A 94 0.66 5.98 -3.05
N PRO A 95 -0.25 5.80 -4.01
CA PRO A 95 -0.33 6.67 -5.17
C PRO A 95 -0.65 8.11 -4.77
N LEU A 96 0.03 9.05 -5.40
CA LEU A 96 -0.11 10.48 -5.18
C LEU A 96 -0.51 11.15 -6.49
N ILE A 97 -1.71 11.77 -6.49
CA ILE A 97 -2.25 12.56 -7.58
C ILE A 97 -2.03 14.03 -7.23
N VAL A 98 -1.33 14.73 -8.08
CA VAL A 98 -1.11 16.17 -7.91
C VAL A 98 -2.27 16.96 -8.50
N LEU A 99 -2.75 17.95 -7.75
CA LEU A 99 -3.76 18.91 -8.21
C LEU A 99 -3.11 20.25 -8.57
N SER A 100 -3.61 20.90 -9.61
CA SER A 100 -3.18 22.24 -10.02
C SER A 100 -4.36 23.05 -10.53
N ALA A 101 -4.33 24.37 -10.32
CA ALA A 101 -5.37 25.27 -10.81
C ALA A 101 -5.43 25.33 -12.35
N ARG A 102 -4.34 25.04 -13.04
CA ARG A 102 -4.22 25.06 -14.49
C ARG A 102 -3.18 24.08 -14.98
N GLU A 103 -3.21 23.81 -16.27
CA GLU A 103 -2.21 22.95 -16.91
C GLU A 103 -0.87 23.70 -17.04
N GLU A 104 0.13 23.25 -16.30
CA GLU A 104 1.49 23.77 -16.31
C GLU A 104 2.48 22.63 -16.64
N PRO A 105 2.93 22.51 -17.90
CA PRO A 105 3.77 21.38 -18.33
C PRO A 105 5.07 21.24 -17.53
N GLU A 106 5.68 22.35 -17.13
CA GLU A 106 6.90 22.35 -16.32
C GLU A 106 6.65 21.80 -14.91
N LEU A 107 5.56 22.22 -14.27
CA LEU A 107 5.17 21.79 -12.94
C LEU A 107 4.81 20.31 -12.94
N LYS A 108 4.06 19.89 -13.96
CA LYS A 108 3.72 18.48 -14.19
C LYS A 108 4.99 17.61 -14.32
N ARG A 109 5.96 18.02 -15.17
CA ARG A 109 7.22 17.29 -15.32
C ARG A 109 7.98 17.16 -14.01
N LYS A 110 8.06 18.24 -13.24
CA LYS A 110 8.72 18.25 -11.93
C LYS A 110 8.02 17.31 -10.93
N ALA A 111 6.69 17.36 -10.85
CA ALA A 111 5.92 16.49 -9.96
C ALA A 111 6.13 15.01 -10.30
N VAL A 112 6.04 14.65 -11.60
CA VAL A 112 6.29 13.26 -12.06
C VAL A 112 7.73 12.82 -11.77
N ALA A 113 8.73 13.68 -12.01
CA ALA A 113 10.13 13.37 -11.69
C ALA A 113 10.36 13.14 -10.19
N LEU A 114 9.54 13.71 -9.31
CA LEU A 114 9.56 13.49 -7.86
C LEU A 114 8.77 12.27 -7.42
N GLY A 115 8.11 11.57 -8.35
CA GLY A 115 7.39 10.32 -8.09
C GLY A 115 5.87 10.47 -7.98
N ALA A 116 5.28 11.62 -8.33
CA ALA A 116 3.83 11.73 -8.46
C ALA A 116 3.33 10.71 -9.50
N ASN A 117 2.21 10.04 -9.18
CA ASN A 117 1.64 8.99 -10.01
C ASN A 117 0.71 9.55 -11.09
N ASP A 118 0.14 10.74 -10.84
CA ASP A 118 -0.77 11.42 -11.76
C ASP A 118 -0.80 12.93 -11.52
N TYR A 119 -1.38 13.66 -12.47
CA TYR A 119 -1.56 15.09 -12.42
C TYR A 119 -2.95 15.46 -12.95
N MET A 120 -3.72 16.22 -12.18
CA MET A 120 -5.07 16.66 -12.54
C MET A 120 -5.22 18.16 -12.38
N ILE A 121 -6.08 18.75 -13.19
CA ILE A 121 -6.57 20.10 -12.95
C ILE A 121 -7.59 20.07 -11.80
N LYS A 122 -7.55 21.08 -10.93
CA LYS A 122 -8.50 21.21 -9.80
C LYS A 122 -9.94 21.24 -10.33
N LEU A 123 -10.84 20.64 -9.56
CA LEU A 123 -12.26 20.51 -9.87
C LEU A 123 -12.57 19.80 -11.21
N PRO A 124 -11.97 18.61 -11.46
CA PRO A 124 -12.31 17.82 -12.63
C PRO A 124 -13.80 17.47 -12.62
N ASP A 125 -14.33 17.00 -13.75
CA ASP A 125 -15.67 16.41 -13.69
C ASP A 125 -15.69 15.17 -12.78
N LYS A 126 -16.90 14.81 -12.33
CA LYS A 126 -17.06 13.69 -11.37
C LYS A 126 -16.56 12.36 -11.96
N THR A 127 -16.84 12.11 -13.23
CA THR A 127 -16.48 10.87 -13.89
C THR A 127 -14.96 10.69 -13.95
N GLU A 128 -14.25 11.74 -14.34
CA GLU A 128 -12.79 11.74 -14.37
C GLU A 128 -12.21 11.55 -12.96
N LEU A 129 -12.73 12.29 -11.97
CA LEU A 129 -12.28 12.21 -10.58
C LEU A 129 -12.38 10.77 -10.04
N VAL A 130 -13.58 10.18 -10.14
CA VAL A 130 -13.85 8.82 -9.64
C VAL A 130 -13.03 7.78 -10.38
N ALA A 131 -12.94 7.87 -11.71
CA ALA A 131 -12.15 6.92 -12.50
C ALA A 131 -10.67 6.91 -12.11
N ARG A 132 -10.05 8.07 -11.89
CA ARG A 132 -8.64 8.17 -11.48
C ARG A 132 -8.41 7.68 -10.05
N ILE A 133 -9.29 8.05 -9.11
CA ILE A 133 -9.26 7.56 -7.74
C ILE A 133 -9.30 6.04 -7.72
N ARG A 134 -10.27 5.43 -8.42
CA ARG A 134 -10.42 3.96 -8.49
C ARG A 134 -9.19 3.30 -9.09
N CYS A 135 -8.76 3.75 -10.27
CA CYS A 135 -7.61 3.20 -10.97
C CYS A 135 -6.34 3.16 -10.10
N HIS A 136 -6.04 4.26 -9.40
CA HIS A 136 -4.86 4.32 -8.55
C HIS A 136 -5.01 3.54 -7.24
N SER A 137 -6.18 3.61 -6.60
CA SER A 137 -6.45 2.88 -5.34
C SER A 137 -6.45 1.37 -5.56
N GLU A 138 -7.12 0.87 -6.59
CA GLU A 138 -7.18 -0.57 -6.91
C GLU A 138 -5.78 -1.14 -7.14
N ARG A 139 -4.97 -0.48 -7.95
CA ARG A 139 -3.57 -0.91 -8.19
C ARG A 139 -2.76 -0.98 -6.90
N TYR A 140 -2.92 -0.01 -6.02
CA TYR A 140 -2.24 0.02 -4.73
C TYR A 140 -2.70 -1.13 -3.82
N ILE A 141 -4.01 -1.34 -3.71
CA ILE A 141 -4.61 -2.38 -2.87
C ILE A 141 -4.20 -3.77 -3.35
N PHE A 142 -4.32 -4.05 -4.65
CA PHE A 142 -3.90 -5.34 -5.21
C PHE A 142 -2.41 -5.61 -5.01
N LYS A 143 -1.58 -4.60 -5.20
CA LYS A 143 -0.14 -4.73 -4.92
C LYS A 143 0.10 -5.08 -3.45
N ARG A 144 -0.53 -4.37 -2.53
CA ARG A 144 -0.40 -4.60 -1.09
C ARG A 144 -0.87 -6.00 -0.70
N GLN A 145 -2.03 -6.44 -1.17
CA GLN A 145 -2.55 -7.79 -0.92
C GLN A 145 -1.62 -8.87 -1.43
N ARG A 146 -1.09 -8.71 -2.65
CA ARG A 146 -0.10 -9.62 -3.22
C ARG A 146 1.15 -9.70 -2.34
N ASP A 147 1.71 -8.57 -1.93
CA ASP A 147 2.94 -8.51 -1.14
C ASP A 147 2.73 -9.12 0.26
N GLU A 148 1.55 -8.93 0.87
CA GLU A 148 1.14 -9.58 2.11
C GLU A 148 1.03 -11.11 1.97
N LEU A 149 0.44 -11.60 0.87
CA LEU A 149 0.34 -13.04 0.58
C LEU A 149 1.72 -13.67 0.39
N ILE A 150 2.61 -13.04 -0.35
CA ILE A 150 3.99 -13.51 -0.55
C ILE A 150 4.71 -13.61 0.80
N THR A 151 4.58 -12.60 1.65
CA THR A 151 5.19 -12.59 2.98
C THR A 151 4.68 -13.76 3.85
N LYS A 152 3.36 -13.99 3.82
CA LYS A 152 2.75 -15.11 4.57
C LYS A 152 3.20 -16.48 4.05
N LEU A 153 3.32 -16.66 2.73
CA LEU A 153 3.80 -17.90 2.14
C LEU A 153 5.27 -18.18 2.50
N ASN A 154 6.13 -17.17 2.43
CA ASN A 154 7.54 -17.29 2.79
C ASN A 154 7.72 -17.64 4.28
N ALA A 155 6.91 -17.04 5.16
CA ALA A 155 6.93 -17.34 6.60
C ALA A 155 6.52 -18.81 6.88
N ARG A 156 5.52 -19.35 6.18
CA ARG A 156 5.09 -20.75 6.30
C ARG A 156 6.16 -21.72 5.79
N GLY A 157 6.74 -21.48 4.62
CA GLY A 157 7.80 -22.31 4.07
C GLY A 157 9.04 -22.38 4.97
N SER A 158 9.37 -21.30 5.66
CA SER A 158 10.47 -21.27 6.63
C SER A 158 10.17 -22.10 7.88
N GLN A 159 8.92 -22.12 8.35
CA GLN A 159 8.49 -22.94 9.49
C GLN A 159 8.49 -24.45 9.17
N GLU A 160 8.04 -24.82 7.98
CA GLU A 160 8.05 -26.23 7.53
C GLU A 160 9.48 -26.75 7.40
N HIS A 161 10.41 -25.94 6.89
CA HIS A 161 11.82 -26.32 6.80
C HIS A 161 12.48 -26.49 8.18
N PHE A 162 12.15 -25.63 9.13
CA PHE A 162 12.63 -25.73 10.51
C PHE A 162 12.13 -27.01 11.19
N ASN A 163 10.83 -27.32 11.07
CA ASN A 163 10.24 -28.52 11.65
C ASN A 163 10.76 -29.83 11.03
N MET A 164 11.13 -29.82 9.73
CA MET A 164 11.74 -30.98 9.09
C MET A 164 13.18 -31.22 9.56
N SER A 165 13.96 -30.16 9.81
CA SER A 165 15.33 -30.30 10.32
C SER A 165 15.37 -30.87 11.75
N ASP A 166 14.41 -30.50 12.60
CA ASP A 166 14.30 -31.03 13.97
C ASP A 166 13.80 -32.48 14.00
N ALA A 167 12.99 -32.89 13.02
CA ALA A 167 12.53 -34.29 12.89
C ALA A 167 13.65 -35.24 12.44
N GLU A 168 14.59 -34.78 11.63
CA GLU A 168 15.76 -35.59 11.21
C GLU A 168 16.78 -35.80 12.34
N VAL A 169 16.93 -34.81 13.24
CA VAL A 169 17.87 -34.90 14.38
C VAL A 169 17.38 -35.90 15.46
N THR A 170 16.07 -36.14 15.58
CA THR A 170 15.51 -37.04 16.58
C THR A 170 15.46 -38.51 16.15
N ASN A 171 15.82 -38.83 14.90
CA ASN A 171 15.78 -40.21 14.35
C ASN A 171 17.16 -40.86 14.17
N GLN A 172 18.20 -40.41 14.89
CA GLN A 172 19.45 -41.14 14.97
C GLN A 172 19.33 -42.26 16.02
N PRO A 173 19.55 -43.52 15.63
CA PRO A 173 19.58 -44.62 16.63
C PRO A 173 20.74 -44.40 17.59
N ALA A 174 20.48 -44.59 18.88
CA ALA A 174 21.49 -44.57 19.93
C ALA A 174 22.69 -45.46 19.56
N PRO A 175 23.94 -45.00 19.79
CA PRO A 175 25.11 -45.85 19.54
C PRO A 175 25.00 -47.12 20.38
N ALA A 176 25.15 -48.25 19.70
CA ALA A 176 25.17 -49.57 20.34
C ALA A 176 26.27 -49.60 21.40
N SER A 177 25.93 -49.89 22.62
CA SER A 177 26.86 -50.17 23.70
C SER A 177 27.54 -51.49 23.41
N ASP A 178 28.75 -51.43 22.91
CA ASP A 178 29.63 -52.58 22.75
C ASP A 178 30.10 -53.03 24.16
N GLY A 179 29.50 -54.12 24.62
CA GLY A 179 29.95 -54.83 25.81
C GLY A 179 31.18 -55.62 25.49
N GLY A 180 32.34 -55.07 25.78
CA GLY A 180 33.62 -55.74 25.66
C GLY A 180 34.07 -56.32 26.99
N ASP A 181 34.20 -57.60 26.99
CA ASP A 181 34.52 -58.50 28.08
C ASP A 181 35.77 -58.14 28.90
N LEU A 182 35.58 -58.38 30.21
CA LEU A 182 36.61 -58.62 31.20
C LEU A 182 37.38 -59.89 30.86
N PHE A 183 38.68 -59.81 30.73
CA PHE A 183 39.56 -60.89 31.18
C PHE A 183 40.99 -60.36 31.37
N SER A 184 41.45 -60.30 32.62
CA SER A 184 42.82 -60.47 33.05
C SER A 184 43.06 -61.98 33.22
N PRO A 185 44.27 -62.54 33.11
CA PRO A 185 45.28 -62.34 34.12
C PRO A 185 46.76 -62.65 33.73
N TYR A 186 47.66 -62.23 34.61
CA TYR A 186 48.93 -62.78 35.05
C TYR A 186 50.23 -62.64 34.30
N LEU A 187 51.24 -62.14 35.09
CA LEU A 187 52.68 -62.56 35.28
C LEU A 187 53.64 -62.18 34.19
N ASP A 188 54.68 -61.46 34.44
CA ASP A 188 55.82 -61.48 35.37
C ASP A 188 56.48 -60.10 35.42
#